data_5e7b76f52e194ced2f7fbb4b4415aba4
#
_entry.id   5e7b76f52e194ced2f7fbb4b4415aba4
#
_cell.length_a   1.000
_cell.length_b   1.000
_cell.length_c   1.000
_cell.angle_alpha   90.00
_cell.angle_beta   90.00
_cell.angle_gamma   90.00
#
_symmetry.space_group_name_H-M   'P 1'
#
loop_
_entity.id
_entity.type
_entity.pdbx_description
1 polymer ?
#
loop_
_entity_poly.entity_id
_entity_poly.type
_entity_poly.pdbx_seq_one_letter_code
_entity_poly.pdbx_strand_id
1 'polypeptide(L)'
;MSAVLGLDDIRHLGPSHIGIDTIYRSEGKIPESFLRGCGVPDNFITYMRSLTGSAFEFYSCFISYSCRDEQLAQRLHADLQAKAVHVWYAPEDLKIGDKFRARIDESIRIHDKLLLVLSENSIRSPWVEKEVETAFERERRENRTVLFPIRLDNAVMETNEAWAADIRRTRHIGDFTKWEQHSEYTKAFNRLLRDLKAQPGEKAEAQPAP
;
A
#
# COMPACT_ATOMS: atom_id res chain seq x y z
N MET A 1 14.26 4.96 -22.75
CA MET A 1 14.78 3.76 -23.44
C MET A 1 14.10 3.67 -24.79
N SER A 2 14.86 3.37 -25.86
CA SER A 2 14.31 3.24 -27.21
C SER A 2 13.32 2.08 -27.25
N ALA A 3 12.09 2.30 -27.72
CA ALA A 3 11.15 1.22 -27.98
C ALA A 3 11.75 0.32 -29.08
N VAL A 4 11.77 -0.97 -28.86
CA VAL A 4 12.14 -1.94 -29.90
C VAL A 4 10.99 -1.98 -30.90
N LEU A 5 11.25 -1.60 -32.15
CA LEU A 5 10.26 -1.60 -33.23
C LEU A 5 10.32 -2.95 -33.97
N GLY A 6 9.23 -3.36 -34.62
CA GLY A 6 9.17 -4.55 -35.46
C GLY A 6 9.01 -5.88 -34.72
N LEU A 7 8.60 -5.87 -33.44
CA LEU A 7 8.35 -7.11 -32.73
C LEU A 7 7.15 -7.90 -33.28
N ASP A 8 6.19 -7.24 -33.93
CA ASP A 8 5.04 -7.88 -34.57
C ASP A 8 5.39 -8.67 -35.82
N ASP A 9 6.53 -8.33 -36.49
CA ASP A 9 6.97 -8.92 -37.72
C ASP A 9 7.94 -10.11 -37.51
N ILE A 10 8.25 -10.43 -36.25
CA ILE A 10 9.22 -11.50 -35.93
C ILE A 10 8.60 -12.88 -36.18
N ARG A 11 9.26 -13.67 -37.01
CA ARG A 11 8.90 -15.06 -37.21
C ARG A 11 9.57 -15.96 -36.18
N HIS A 12 8.76 -16.49 -35.26
CA HIS A 12 9.22 -17.42 -34.23
C HIS A 12 9.42 -18.83 -34.83
N LEU A 13 10.57 -19.43 -34.62
CA LEU A 13 10.86 -20.82 -35.03
C LEU A 13 10.67 -21.81 -33.86
N GLY A 14 10.41 -21.28 -32.63
CA GLY A 14 10.18 -22.06 -31.43
C GLY A 14 10.06 -21.16 -30.21
N PRO A 15 9.75 -21.75 -29.03
CA PRO A 15 9.62 -21.02 -27.78
C PRO A 15 10.93 -20.26 -27.45
N SER A 16 10.78 -19.05 -26.91
CA SER A 16 11.90 -18.20 -26.48
C SER A 16 11.76 -17.83 -25.01
N HIS A 17 12.88 -17.68 -24.30
CA HIS A 17 12.87 -17.21 -22.93
C HIS A 17 12.73 -15.69 -22.88
N ILE A 18 11.76 -15.21 -22.12
CA ILE A 18 11.59 -13.80 -21.80
C ILE A 18 11.86 -13.62 -20.32
N GLY A 19 12.83 -12.82 -19.96
CA GLY A 19 13.11 -12.49 -18.55
C GLY A 19 11.98 -11.66 -17.94
N ILE A 20 11.67 -11.89 -16.67
CA ILE A 20 10.66 -11.12 -15.93
C ILE A 20 11.02 -9.63 -15.93
N ASP A 21 12.29 -9.28 -15.84
CA ASP A 21 12.78 -7.90 -15.94
C ASP A 21 12.44 -7.24 -17.27
N THR A 22 12.45 -7.99 -18.37
CA THR A 22 12.05 -7.50 -19.70
C THR A 22 10.57 -7.15 -19.73
N ILE A 23 9.73 -7.99 -19.12
CA ILE A 23 8.30 -7.75 -19.02
C ILE A 23 8.02 -6.47 -18.24
N TYR A 24 8.64 -6.28 -17.07
CA TYR A 24 8.47 -5.07 -16.26
C TYR A 24 9.00 -3.81 -16.95
N ARG A 25 10.18 -3.87 -17.56
CA ARG A 25 10.78 -2.72 -18.27
C ARG A 25 10.02 -2.32 -19.53
N SER A 26 9.27 -3.25 -20.11
CA SER A 26 8.44 -2.97 -21.29
C SER A 26 7.15 -2.21 -20.97
N GLU A 27 6.76 -2.11 -19.70
CA GLU A 27 5.53 -1.44 -19.27
C GLU A 27 4.29 -1.94 -20.05
N GLY A 28 4.23 -3.24 -20.38
CA GLY A 28 3.14 -3.82 -21.18
C GLY A 28 3.17 -3.51 -22.67
N LYS A 29 4.23 -2.90 -23.17
CA LYS A 29 4.37 -2.51 -24.59
C LYS A 29 4.84 -3.63 -25.50
N ILE A 30 5.07 -4.85 -24.97
CA ILE A 30 5.40 -6.00 -25.80
C ILE A 30 4.12 -6.49 -26.51
N PRO A 31 4.11 -6.61 -27.84
CA PRO A 31 2.95 -7.10 -28.57
C PRO A 31 2.56 -8.53 -28.16
N GLU A 32 1.25 -8.82 -28.09
CA GLU A 32 0.77 -10.18 -27.77
C GLU A 32 1.19 -11.21 -28.80
N SER A 33 1.20 -10.82 -30.07
CA SER A 33 1.70 -11.63 -31.19
C SER A 33 3.11 -12.16 -30.90
N PHE A 34 3.99 -11.27 -30.42
CA PHE A 34 5.35 -11.64 -30.03
C PHE A 34 5.37 -12.57 -28.82
N LEU A 35 4.61 -12.27 -27.78
CA LEU A 35 4.54 -13.10 -26.56
C LEU A 35 4.02 -14.51 -26.87
N ARG A 36 2.98 -14.63 -27.69
CA ARG A 36 2.46 -15.92 -28.16
C ARG A 36 3.50 -16.67 -28.96
N GLY A 37 4.20 -15.98 -29.86
CA GLY A 37 5.29 -16.57 -30.65
C GLY A 37 6.44 -17.07 -29.79
N CYS A 38 6.71 -16.44 -28.64
CA CYS A 38 7.67 -16.92 -27.64
C CYS A 38 7.16 -18.13 -26.84
N GLY A 39 5.90 -18.53 -26.99
CA GLY A 39 5.30 -19.65 -26.25
C GLY A 39 4.70 -19.23 -24.89
N VAL A 40 4.44 -17.97 -24.68
CA VAL A 40 3.77 -17.48 -23.45
C VAL A 40 2.28 -17.82 -23.54
N PRO A 41 1.68 -18.54 -22.55
CA PRO A 41 0.27 -18.91 -22.54
C PRO A 41 -0.66 -17.70 -22.48
N ASP A 42 -1.84 -17.77 -23.12
CA ASP A 42 -2.82 -16.67 -23.16
C ASP A 42 -3.31 -16.20 -21.77
N ASN A 43 -3.50 -17.14 -20.84
CA ASN A 43 -3.87 -16.82 -19.48
C ASN A 43 -2.77 -15.98 -18.77
N PHE A 44 -1.50 -16.26 -19.07
CA PHE A 44 -0.37 -15.48 -18.53
C PHE A 44 -0.25 -14.13 -19.22
N ILE A 45 -0.51 -14.05 -20.56
CA ILE A 45 -0.56 -12.77 -21.29
C ILE A 45 -1.67 -11.87 -20.72
N THR A 46 -2.85 -12.42 -20.46
CA THR A 46 -3.97 -11.70 -19.82
C THR A 46 -3.57 -11.23 -18.41
N TYR A 47 -2.92 -12.10 -17.64
CA TYR A 47 -2.41 -11.75 -16.31
C TYR A 47 -1.35 -10.65 -16.37
N MET A 48 -0.40 -10.74 -17.29
CA MET A 48 0.62 -9.70 -17.52
C MET A 48 0.00 -8.35 -17.90
N ARG A 49 -1.08 -8.34 -18.70
CA ARG A 49 -1.82 -7.11 -19.00
C ARG A 49 -2.46 -6.50 -17.77
N SER A 50 -3.01 -7.33 -16.89
CA SER A 50 -3.49 -6.84 -15.60
C SER A 50 -2.37 -6.30 -14.74
N LEU A 51 -1.13 -6.79 -14.89
CA LEU A 51 0.06 -6.28 -14.20
C LEU A 51 0.66 -5.01 -14.84
N THR A 52 0.44 -4.78 -16.13
CA THR A 52 1.07 -3.68 -16.87
C THR A 52 0.09 -2.64 -17.42
N GLY A 53 -1.21 -2.94 -17.42
CA GLY A 53 -2.29 -2.13 -18.00
C GLY A 53 -2.80 -0.96 -17.15
N SER A 54 -2.34 -0.85 -15.95
CA SER A 54 -2.19 0.39 -15.17
C SER A 54 -0.77 0.37 -14.67
N ALA A 55 -0.14 1.52 -14.49
CA ALA A 55 1.02 1.58 -13.61
C ALA A 55 0.57 0.95 -12.29
N PHE A 56 0.76 -0.37 -12.16
CA PHE A 56 0.66 -1.01 -10.88
C PHE A 56 1.83 -0.48 -10.06
N GLU A 57 1.61 0.65 -9.50
CA GLU A 57 2.19 0.92 -8.23
C GLU A 57 1.66 -0.21 -7.34
N PHE A 58 2.50 -1.23 -7.13
CA PHE A 58 2.30 -2.20 -6.08
C PHE A 58 2.45 -1.42 -4.78
N TYR A 59 1.43 -0.66 -4.42
CA TYR A 59 1.35 -0.13 -3.09
C TYR A 59 0.98 -1.30 -2.20
N SER A 60 1.99 -1.86 -1.59
CA SER A 60 1.78 -2.77 -0.51
C SER A 60 1.59 -1.95 0.76
N CYS A 61 0.48 -2.15 1.42
CA CYS A 61 0.11 -1.46 2.65
C CYS A 61 0.07 -2.46 3.80
N PHE A 62 0.78 -2.18 4.87
CA PHE A 62 0.65 -2.89 6.12
C PHE A 62 -0.30 -2.14 7.06
N ILE A 63 -1.33 -2.81 7.60
CA ILE A 63 -2.23 -2.23 8.58
C ILE A 63 -1.75 -2.62 9.98
N SER A 64 -1.30 -1.63 10.76
CA SER A 64 -1.01 -1.79 12.17
C SER A 64 -2.16 -1.27 13.03
N TYR A 65 -2.62 -2.08 13.98
CA TYR A 65 -3.76 -1.78 14.82
C TYR A 65 -3.70 -2.55 16.14
N SER A 66 -4.45 -2.10 17.14
CA SER A 66 -4.67 -2.87 18.36
C SER A 66 -5.72 -3.96 18.12
N CYS A 67 -5.52 -5.16 18.66
CA CYS A 67 -6.48 -6.27 18.52
C CYS A 67 -7.92 -5.91 18.96
N ARG A 68 -8.10 -4.87 19.76
CA ARG A 68 -9.41 -4.36 20.14
C ARG A 68 -10.09 -3.55 19.04
N ASP A 69 -9.32 -3.11 18.05
CA ASP A 69 -9.79 -2.28 16.92
C ASP A 69 -9.94 -3.13 15.64
N GLU A 70 -10.00 -4.45 15.81
CA GLU A 70 -10.02 -5.45 14.72
C GLU A 70 -11.16 -5.25 13.72
N GLN A 71 -12.35 -4.86 14.17
CA GLN A 71 -13.50 -4.65 13.29
C GLN A 71 -13.24 -3.60 12.20
N LEU A 72 -12.63 -2.47 12.57
CA LEU A 72 -12.26 -1.47 11.57
C LEU A 72 -11.12 -1.97 10.68
N ALA A 73 -10.12 -2.63 11.25
CA ALA A 73 -8.99 -3.15 10.50
C ALA A 73 -9.44 -4.17 9.44
N GLN A 74 -10.36 -5.08 9.76
CA GLN A 74 -10.98 -6.02 8.81
C GLN A 74 -11.73 -5.27 7.70
N ARG A 75 -12.53 -4.27 8.06
CA ARG A 75 -13.26 -3.47 7.06
C ARG A 75 -12.31 -2.74 6.12
N LEU A 76 -11.28 -2.08 6.65
CA LEU A 76 -10.25 -1.41 5.85
C LEU A 76 -9.52 -2.39 4.93
N HIS A 77 -9.16 -3.56 5.43
CA HIS A 77 -8.52 -4.61 4.65
C HIS A 77 -9.39 -5.02 3.46
N ALA A 78 -10.65 -5.39 3.70
CA ALA A 78 -11.58 -5.81 2.65
C ALA A 78 -11.80 -4.69 1.60
N ASP A 79 -12.01 -3.44 2.05
CA ASP A 79 -12.28 -2.33 1.16
C ASP A 79 -11.04 -1.90 0.36
N LEU A 80 -9.84 -1.95 0.94
CA LEU A 80 -8.59 -1.69 0.24
C LEU A 80 -8.29 -2.78 -0.80
N GLN A 81 -8.48 -4.05 -0.46
CA GLN A 81 -8.36 -5.15 -1.41
C GLN A 81 -9.34 -5.01 -2.58
N ALA A 82 -10.60 -4.64 -2.31
CA ALA A 82 -11.59 -4.37 -3.35
C ALA A 82 -11.18 -3.23 -4.31
N LYS A 83 -10.26 -2.35 -3.88
CA LYS A 83 -9.68 -1.25 -4.68
C LYS A 83 -8.30 -1.58 -5.26
N ALA A 84 -7.94 -2.87 -5.29
CA ALA A 84 -6.67 -3.38 -5.81
C ALA A 84 -5.42 -2.82 -5.09
N VAL A 85 -5.55 -2.46 -3.81
CA VAL A 85 -4.41 -2.17 -2.93
C VAL A 85 -3.96 -3.49 -2.31
N HIS A 86 -2.67 -3.82 -2.43
CA HIS A 86 -2.10 -4.99 -1.78
C HIS A 86 -1.95 -4.72 -0.29
N VAL A 87 -2.80 -5.35 0.51
CA VAL A 87 -2.85 -5.11 1.95
C VAL A 87 -2.41 -6.34 2.71
N TRP A 88 -1.50 -6.15 3.65
CA TRP A 88 -1.14 -7.15 4.64
C TRP A 88 -1.79 -6.78 5.99
N TYR A 89 -2.35 -7.80 6.64
CA TYR A 89 -3.14 -7.66 7.84
C TYR A 89 -2.75 -8.77 8.84
N ALA A 90 -2.26 -8.37 10.00
CA ALA A 90 -1.56 -9.27 10.93
C ALA A 90 -2.28 -10.58 11.32
N PRO A 91 -3.58 -10.62 11.64
CA PRO A 91 -4.23 -11.88 12.06
C PRO A 91 -4.38 -12.93 10.96
N GLU A 92 -4.63 -12.53 9.71
CA GLU A 92 -4.87 -13.46 8.61
C GLU A 92 -3.56 -13.98 7.97
N ASP A 93 -2.51 -13.16 7.99
CA ASP A 93 -1.25 -13.46 7.32
C ASP A 93 -0.21 -14.15 8.24
N LEU A 94 -0.50 -14.29 9.55
CA LEU A 94 0.35 -14.99 10.50
C LEU A 94 0.07 -16.50 10.50
N LYS A 95 1.11 -17.28 10.30
CA LYS A 95 1.05 -18.74 10.49
C LYS A 95 1.11 -19.10 11.97
N ILE A 96 0.42 -20.18 12.34
CA ILE A 96 0.53 -20.74 13.71
C ILE A 96 2.00 -21.03 14.01
N GLY A 97 2.53 -20.43 15.09
CA GLY A 97 3.94 -20.58 15.50
C GLY A 97 4.87 -19.46 15.03
N ASP A 98 4.42 -18.50 14.23
CA ASP A 98 5.22 -17.34 13.84
C ASP A 98 5.56 -16.46 15.04
N LYS A 99 6.81 -15.95 15.05
CA LYS A 99 7.22 -14.93 16.02
C LYS A 99 6.64 -13.58 15.61
N PHE A 100 5.57 -13.19 16.26
CA PHE A 100 4.80 -11.98 15.97
C PHE A 100 5.67 -10.72 15.75
N ARG A 101 6.69 -10.52 16.59
CA ARG A 101 7.63 -9.39 16.53
C ARG A 101 8.41 -9.30 15.21
N ALA A 102 9.07 -10.39 14.85
CA ALA A 102 9.93 -10.40 13.67
C ALA A 102 9.13 -10.14 12.38
N ARG A 103 7.88 -10.60 12.35
CA ARG A 103 6.98 -10.41 11.21
C ARG A 103 6.49 -8.97 11.06
N ILE A 104 6.17 -8.29 12.15
CA ILE A 104 5.77 -6.87 12.10
C ILE A 104 6.95 -6.00 11.66
N ASP A 105 8.13 -6.16 12.28
CA ASP A 105 9.34 -5.42 11.89
C ASP A 105 9.71 -5.67 10.42
N GLU A 106 9.57 -6.92 9.95
CA GLU A 106 9.77 -7.28 8.54
C GLU A 106 8.71 -6.66 7.65
N SER A 107 7.43 -6.70 8.05
CA SER A 107 6.33 -6.15 7.28
C SER A 107 6.46 -4.64 7.08
N ILE A 108 6.84 -3.89 8.11
CA ILE A 108 7.12 -2.45 7.98
C ILE A 108 8.27 -2.18 7.00
N ARG A 109 9.25 -3.10 6.89
CA ARG A 109 10.38 -2.96 5.96
C ARG A 109 10.05 -3.32 4.52
N ILE A 110 9.16 -4.28 4.33
CA ILE A 110 8.81 -4.83 3.01
C ILE A 110 7.71 -4.01 2.34
N HIS A 111 6.68 -3.60 3.10
CA HIS A 111 5.54 -2.88 2.54
C HIS A 111 5.85 -1.41 2.29
N ASP A 112 5.31 -0.88 1.22
CA ASP A 112 5.57 0.51 0.81
C ASP A 112 5.01 1.51 1.79
N LYS A 113 3.87 1.20 2.40
CA LYS A 113 3.11 2.10 3.26
C LYS A 113 2.68 1.41 4.55
N LEU A 114 2.72 2.15 5.64
CA LEU A 114 2.22 1.75 6.96
C LEU A 114 0.94 2.54 7.27
N LEU A 115 -0.20 1.88 7.27
CA LEU A 115 -1.46 2.44 7.77
C LEU A 115 -1.54 2.16 9.28
N LEU A 116 -1.38 3.20 10.07
CA LEU A 116 -1.36 3.10 11.53
C LEU A 116 -2.71 3.54 12.12
N VAL A 117 -3.40 2.61 12.77
CA VAL A 117 -4.69 2.85 13.43
C VAL A 117 -4.44 3.29 14.87
N LEU A 118 -4.78 4.55 15.15
CA LEU A 118 -4.57 5.20 16.45
C LEU A 118 -5.89 5.28 17.23
N SER A 119 -5.89 4.67 18.41
CA SER A 119 -6.98 4.65 19.36
C SER A 119 -6.46 4.68 20.78
N GLU A 120 -7.34 4.83 21.79
CA GLU A 120 -6.96 4.66 23.18
C GLU A 120 -6.29 3.30 23.45
N ASN A 121 -6.70 2.27 22.70
CA ASN A 121 -6.12 0.92 22.82
C ASN A 121 -4.71 0.84 22.24
N SER A 122 -4.44 1.52 21.13
CA SER A 122 -3.14 1.48 20.46
C SER A 122 -2.10 2.36 21.16
N ILE A 123 -2.47 3.50 21.71
CA ILE A 123 -1.55 4.44 22.39
C ILE A 123 -0.84 3.81 23.57
N ARG A 124 -1.51 2.91 24.29
CA ARG A 124 -0.92 2.18 25.42
C ARG A 124 -0.01 1.03 25.03
N SER A 125 0.10 0.76 23.73
CA SER A 125 0.92 -0.33 23.22
C SER A 125 2.38 0.11 23.05
N PRO A 126 3.34 -0.56 23.69
CA PRO A 126 4.78 -0.26 23.50
C PRO A 126 5.28 -0.53 22.08
N TRP A 127 4.44 -1.08 21.23
CA TRP A 127 4.76 -1.39 19.82
C TRP A 127 4.61 -0.20 18.91
N VAL A 128 3.60 0.63 19.15
CA VAL A 128 3.23 1.77 18.29
C VAL A 128 4.38 2.78 18.22
N GLU A 129 5.04 3.07 19.33
CA GLU A 129 6.21 3.93 19.36
C GLU A 129 7.30 3.44 18.41
N LYS A 130 7.66 2.15 18.50
CA LYS A 130 8.70 1.55 17.66
C LYS A 130 8.31 1.51 16.18
N GLU A 131 7.05 1.24 15.86
CA GLU A 131 6.52 1.27 14.49
C GLU A 131 6.62 2.66 13.89
N VAL A 132 6.29 3.69 14.67
CA VAL A 132 6.41 5.10 14.28
C VAL A 132 7.86 5.48 14.02
N GLU A 133 8.78 5.13 14.95
CA GLU A 133 10.21 5.37 14.79
C GLU A 133 10.76 4.71 13.53
N THR A 134 10.45 3.42 13.34
CA THR A 134 10.88 2.65 12.16
C THR A 134 10.36 3.26 10.86
N ALA A 135 9.10 3.69 10.85
CA ALA A 135 8.51 4.36 9.68
C ALA A 135 9.20 5.70 9.37
N PHE A 136 9.45 6.53 10.40
CA PHE A 136 10.15 7.80 10.22
C PHE A 136 11.61 7.64 9.77
N GLU A 137 12.33 6.63 10.27
CA GLU A 137 13.68 6.32 9.80
C GLU A 137 13.68 5.92 8.32
N ARG A 138 12.69 5.13 7.94
CA ARG A 138 12.53 4.69 6.57
C ARG A 138 12.19 5.86 5.64
N GLU A 139 11.30 6.75 6.04
CA GLU A 139 10.95 7.95 5.27
C GLU A 139 12.17 8.85 5.02
N ARG A 140 13.01 9.04 6.04
CA ARG A 140 14.26 9.81 5.90
C ARG A 140 15.23 9.17 4.93
N ARG A 141 15.35 7.84 4.96
CA ARG A 141 16.25 7.09 4.08
C ARG A 141 15.76 7.06 2.64
N GLU A 142 14.46 6.87 2.43
CA GLU A 142 13.86 6.64 1.12
C GLU A 142 13.29 7.92 0.49
N ASN A 143 13.27 9.03 1.22
CA ASN A 143 12.70 10.32 0.82
C ASN A 143 11.27 10.20 0.26
N ARG A 144 10.44 9.38 0.89
CA ARG A 144 9.03 9.17 0.54
C ARG A 144 8.17 8.98 1.78
N THR A 145 6.89 9.28 1.69
CA THR A 145 5.94 9.06 2.78
C THR A 145 5.65 7.56 2.94
N VAL A 146 5.88 7.03 4.13
CA VAL A 146 5.61 5.65 4.53
C VAL A 146 4.46 5.58 5.54
N LEU A 147 4.41 6.51 6.50
CA LEU A 147 3.45 6.51 7.61
C LEU A 147 2.15 7.23 7.24
N PHE A 148 1.03 6.52 7.33
CA PHE A 148 -0.33 7.01 7.13
C PHE A 148 -1.14 6.81 8.41
N PRO A 149 -1.16 7.78 9.34
CA PRO A 149 -1.89 7.66 10.59
C PRO A 149 -3.37 7.98 10.39
N ILE A 150 -4.24 7.16 10.98
CA ILE A 150 -5.68 7.41 11.13
C ILE A 150 -6.07 7.29 12.60
N ARG A 151 -7.05 8.06 13.06
CA ARG A 151 -7.54 8.03 14.43
C ARG A 151 -8.98 7.53 14.53
N LEU A 152 -9.26 6.75 15.57
CA LEU A 152 -10.61 6.26 15.92
C LEU A 152 -11.25 7.08 17.02
N ASP A 153 -10.44 7.77 17.80
CA ASP A 153 -10.86 8.62 18.93
C ASP A 153 -9.90 9.81 19.08
N ASN A 154 -10.00 10.54 20.18
CA ASN A 154 -9.14 11.69 20.43
C ASN A 154 -7.88 11.36 21.24
N ALA A 155 -7.65 10.12 21.63
CA ALA A 155 -6.55 9.77 22.51
C ALA A 155 -5.18 10.19 21.97
N VAL A 156 -4.95 10.03 20.64
CA VAL A 156 -3.70 10.48 19.99
C VAL A 156 -3.54 12.00 20.01
N MET A 157 -4.63 12.75 20.11
CA MET A 157 -4.60 14.22 20.17
C MET A 157 -4.31 14.73 21.60
N GLU A 158 -4.61 13.94 22.61
CA GLU A 158 -4.57 14.31 24.03
C GLU A 158 -3.37 13.73 24.79
N THR A 159 -2.78 12.65 24.29
CA THR A 159 -1.63 11.99 24.95
C THR A 159 -0.38 12.86 24.98
N ASN A 160 0.42 12.70 26.03
CA ASN A 160 1.74 13.34 26.18
C ASN A 160 2.91 12.51 25.63
N GLU A 161 2.65 11.37 24.99
CA GLU A 161 3.69 10.54 24.38
C GLU A 161 4.45 11.31 23.30
N ALA A 162 5.78 11.22 23.33
CA ALA A 162 6.67 11.98 22.44
C ALA A 162 6.42 11.64 20.97
N TRP A 163 6.27 10.35 20.64
CA TRP A 163 5.99 9.89 19.30
C TRP A 163 4.66 10.40 18.74
N ALA A 164 3.62 10.51 19.60
CA ALA A 164 2.33 11.06 19.21
C ALA A 164 2.41 12.57 18.94
N ALA A 165 3.20 13.31 19.74
CA ALA A 165 3.48 14.71 19.50
C ALA A 165 4.21 14.92 18.17
N ASP A 166 5.13 14.03 17.79
CA ASP A 166 5.83 14.07 16.51
C ASP A 166 4.89 13.84 15.33
N ILE A 167 3.97 12.87 15.43
CA ILE A 167 2.93 12.65 14.43
C ILE A 167 2.06 13.91 14.27
N ARG A 168 1.52 14.45 15.37
CA ARG A 168 0.66 15.64 15.34
C ARG A 168 1.32 16.85 14.69
N ARG A 169 2.63 17.03 14.89
CA ARG A 169 3.38 18.15 14.31
C ARG A 169 3.72 17.96 12.84
N THR A 170 3.91 16.73 12.41
CA THR A 170 4.50 16.44 11.10
C THR A 170 3.55 15.80 10.11
N ARG A 171 2.38 15.30 10.57
CA ARG A 171 1.44 14.53 9.74
C ARG A 171 0.00 15.01 9.88
N HIS A 172 -0.72 14.94 8.77
CA HIS A 172 -2.18 14.97 8.81
C HIS A 172 -2.69 13.60 9.24
N ILE A 173 -3.47 13.56 10.31
CA ILE A 173 -4.07 12.33 10.84
C ILE A 173 -5.47 12.19 10.23
N GLY A 174 -5.73 11.09 9.52
CA GLY A 174 -7.04 10.79 8.95
C GLY A 174 -8.09 10.60 10.04
N ASP A 175 -9.25 11.21 9.91
CA ASP A 175 -10.33 11.12 10.91
C ASP A 175 -11.30 9.98 10.57
N PHE A 176 -11.27 8.94 11.38
CA PHE A 176 -12.18 7.78 11.33
C PHE A 176 -13.02 7.65 12.60
N THR A 177 -13.15 8.72 13.41
CA THR A 177 -13.91 8.67 14.67
C THR A 177 -15.39 8.30 14.49
N LYS A 178 -15.92 8.49 13.28
CA LYS A 178 -17.31 8.14 12.92
C LYS A 178 -17.39 6.98 11.93
N TRP A 179 -16.41 6.07 11.95
CA TRP A 179 -16.32 4.98 10.98
C TRP A 179 -17.50 4.01 10.97
N GLU A 180 -18.26 3.91 12.04
CA GLU A 180 -19.48 3.10 12.13
C GLU A 180 -20.59 3.65 11.22
N GLN A 181 -20.61 4.96 10.98
CA GLN A 181 -21.54 5.60 10.07
C GLN A 181 -21.05 5.44 8.63
N HIS A 182 -21.83 4.74 7.81
CA HIS A 182 -21.43 4.38 6.43
C HIS A 182 -21.02 5.58 5.58
N SER A 183 -21.74 6.69 5.63
CA SER A 183 -21.43 7.91 4.87
C SER A 183 -20.09 8.54 5.27
N GLU A 184 -19.85 8.65 6.58
CA GLU A 184 -18.62 9.23 7.14
C GLU A 184 -17.42 8.32 6.86
N TYR A 185 -17.59 7.02 7.06
CA TYR A 185 -16.57 6.04 6.68
C TYR A 185 -16.19 6.14 5.20
N THR A 186 -17.18 6.12 4.31
CA THR A 186 -16.94 6.17 2.86
C THR A 186 -16.17 7.42 2.46
N LYS A 187 -16.50 8.57 3.05
CA LYS A 187 -15.79 9.83 2.83
C LYS A 187 -14.34 9.77 3.30
N ALA A 188 -14.11 9.28 4.53
CA ALA A 188 -12.78 9.13 5.11
C ALA A 188 -11.93 8.11 4.32
N PHE A 189 -12.54 6.98 3.95
CA PHE A 189 -11.90 5.92 3.16
C PHE A 189 -11.48 6.39 1.76
N ASN A 190 -12.35 7.10 1.04
CA ASN A 190 -12.00 7.62 -0.28
C ASN A 190 -10.83 8.61 -0.23
N ARG A 191 -10.77 9.43 0.82
CA ARG A 191 -9.62 10.32 1.05
C ARG A 191 -8.35 9.51 1.32
N LEU A 192 -8.42 8.53 2.24
CA LEU A 192 -7.30 7.65 2.55
C LEU A 192 -6.79 6.93 1.29
N LEU A 193 -7.70 6.37 0.49
CA LEU A 193 -7.36 5.66 -0.74
C LEU A 193 -6.63 6.55 -1.75
N ARG A 194 -7.12 7.79 -1.96
CA ARG A 194 -6.46 8.78 -2.80
C ARG A 194 -5.05 9.07 -2.30
N ASP A 195 -4.90 9.34 -0.99
CA ASP A 195 -3.63 9.71 -0.39
C ASP A 195 -2.64 8.52 -0.37
N LEU A 196 -3.14 7.27 -0.22
CA LEU A 196 -2.36 6.06 -0.39
C LEU A 196 -1.87 5.86 -1.83
N LYS A 197 -2.66 6.26 -2.84
CA LYS A 197 -2.32 6.12 -4.26
C LYS A 197 -1.50 7.30 -4.83
N ALA A 198 -1.36 8.40 -4.10
CA ALA A 198 -0.57 9.54 -4.55
C ALA A 198 0.92 9.21 -4.65
N GLN A 199 1.54 9.57 -5.77
CA GLN A 199 2.98 9.38 -6.02
C GLN A 199 3.83 10.40 -5.25
N PRO A 200 5.07 10.07 -4.89
CA PRO A 200 6.01 11.05 -4.35
C PRO A 200 6.25 12.16 -5.40
N GLY A 201 5.75 13.36 -5.15
CA GLY A 201 5.91 14.52 -6.03
C GLY A 201 4.63 15.11 -6.61
N GLU A 202 3.52 14.41 -6.58
CA GLU A 202 2.20 14.94 -6.96
C GLU A 202 1.65 15.80 -5.81
N LYS A 203 1.88 17.11 -5.90
CA LYS A 203 1.18 18.06 -5.02
C LYS A 203 -0.31 17.95 -5.31
N ALA A 204 -1.10 17.63 -4.30
CA ALA A 204 -2.55 17.70 -4.39
C ALA A 204 -2.94 19.08 -4.96
N GLU A 205 -3.45 19.11 -6.18
CA GLU A 205 -4.09 20.31 -6.72
C GLU A 205 -5.23 20.68 -5.76
N ALA A 206 -5.07 21.82 -5.12
CA ALA A 206 -6.10 22.40 -4.28
C ALA A 206 -7.32 22.64 -5.17
N GLN A 207 -8.40 21.90 -4.96
CA GLN A 207 -9.69 22.25 -5.54
C GLN A 207 -10.04 23.68 -5.07
N PRO A 208 -10.40 24.58 -6.00
CA PRO A 208 -10.91 25.89 -5.60
C PRO A 208 -12.20 25.67 -4.79
N ALA A 209 -12.29 26.38 -3.67
CA ALA A 209 -13.48 26.40 -2.83
C ALA A 209 -14.69 26.93 -3.63
N PRO A 210 -15.91 26.45 -3.34
CA PRO A 210 -17.14 26.89 -3.99
C PRO A 210 -17.50 28.33 -3.69
#